data_8aa4e785120f5e7111f393d9788d824c
#
_entry.id   8aa4e785120f5e7111f393d9788d824c
#
_cell.length_a   1.000
_cell.length_b   1.000
_cell.length_c   1.000
_cell.angle_alpha   90.00
_cell.angle_beta   90.00
_cell.angle_gamma   90.00
#
_symmetry.space_group_name_H-M   'P 1'
#
loop_
_entity.id
_entity.type
_entity.pdbx_description
1 polymer ?
#
loop_
_entity_poly.entity_id
_entity_poly.type
_entity_poly.pdbx_seq_one_letter_code
_entity_poly.pdbx_strand_id
1 'polypeptide(L)'
;IVTGGAVFIIPLIKDFYRLDLTAFQVGLELNDVPNQDRIPISVHANATCHISNKEELLQVAAQRFGRLGGVEGRPQLIETIKNALEGHLRIIIGQMDMDTILSKRDEFNRKVSSEAETELQRLGCEIAILNIQKVIDGHGYIEALGKPKSAQVKADAAIKEAEATRLQTIMTSNADREAQTQ
;
A
#
# COMPACT_ATOMS: atom_id res chain seq x y z
N ILE A 1 -21.03 -27.36 0.89
CA ILE A 1 -20.51 -26.28 1.72
C ILE A 1 -21.62 -25.87 2.67
N VAL A 2 -21.32 -25.75 3.96
CA VAL A 2 -22.29 -25.26 4.95
C VAL A 2 -21.63 -24.12 5.70
N THR A 3 -22.20 -22.94 5.57
CA THR A 3 -21.79 -21.72 6.26
C THR A 3 -22.78 -21.43 7.38
N GLY A 4 -22.45 -21.85 8.58
CA GLY A 4 -23.31 -21.75 9.75
C GLY A 4 -24.31 -22.92 9.89
N GLY A 5 -24.63 -23.30 11.11
CA GLY A 5 -25.53 -24.40 11.44
C GLY A 5 -24.83 -25.71 11.81
N ALA A 6 -25.60 -26.72 12.11
CA ALA A 6 -25.14 -28.08 12.45
C ALA A 6 -25.33 -29.01 11.25
N VAL A 7 -24.29 -29.81 10.97
CA VAL A 7 -24.34 -30.86 9.92
C VAL A 7 -24.07 -32.20 10.54
N PHE A 8 -24.92 -33.16 10.25
CA PHE A 8 -24.69 -34.55 10.63
C PHE A 8 -23.78 -35.22 9.62
N ILE A 9 -22.61 -35.67 10.07
CA ILE A 9 -21.58 -36.29 9.23
C ILE A 9 -21.39 -37.73 9.70
N ILE A 10 -21.45 -38.67 8.73
CA ILE A 10 -21.09 -40.07 8.96
C ILE A 10 -19.61 -40.22 8.56
N PRO A 11 -18.68 -40.39 9.51
CA PRO A 11 -17.24 -40.29 9.25
C PRO A 11 -16.65 -41.36 8.33
N LEU A 12 -17.41 -42.44 8.08
CA LEU A 12 -17.03 -43.54 7.16
C LEU A 12 -17.32 -43.22 5.67
N ILE A 13 -18.19 -42.21 5.40
CA ILE A 13 -18.71 -41.95 4.04
C ILE A 13 -18.33 -40.55 3.56
N LYS A 14 -18.09 -39.62 4.47
CA LYS A 14 -17.83 -38.20 4.14
C LYS A 14 -16.71 -37.64 5.01
N ASP A 15 -15.71 -37.09 4.35
CA ASP A 15 -14.71 -36.25 4.98
C ASP A 15 -15.23 -34.82 5.12
N PHE A 16 -14.85 -34.16 6.19
CA PHE A 16 -15.17 -32.76 6.39
C PHE A 16 -13.90 -31.94 6.72
N TYR A 17 -13.86 -30.74 6.24
CA TYR A 17 -12.82 -29.78 6.54
C TYR A 17 -13.44 -28.53 7.11
N ARG A 18 -12.79 -27.95 8.12
CA ARG A 18 -13.21 -26.71 8.74
C ARG A 18 -12.31 -25.58 8.28
N LEU A 19 -12.87 -24.58 7.62
CA LEU A 19 -12.16 -23.38 7.22
C LEU A 19 -12.53 -22.23 8.15
N ASP A 20 -11.51 -21.51 8.61
CA ASP A 20 -11.70 -20.29 9.38
C ASP A 20 -11.77 -19.10 8.40
N LEU A 21 -12.96 -18.47 8.34
CA LEU A 21 -13.23 -17.33 7.45
C LEU A 21 -12.86 -15.97 8.08
N THR A 22 -12.33 -15.96 9.29
CA THR A 22 -11.95 -14.72 9.95
C THR A 22 -10.81 -14.02 9.22
N ALA A 23 -10.88 -12.70 9.17
CA ALA A 23 -9.84 -11.89 8.56
C ALA A 23 -8.50 -12.07 9.29
N PHE A 24 -7.41 -12.02 8.55
CA PHE A 24 -6.04 -12.08 9.05
C PHE A 24 -5.16 -11.02 8.37
N GLN A 25 -4.12 -10.62 9.06
CA GLN A 25 -3.17 -9.64 8.53
C GLN A 25 -1.94 -10.34 7.96
N VAL A 26 -1.45 -9.80 6.86
CA VAL A 26 -0.24 -10.25 6.16
C VAL A 26 0.70 -9.05 6.04
N GLY A 27 1.83 -9.10 6.75
CA GLY A 27 2.90 -8.12 6.59
C GLY A 27 3.73 -8.46 5.35
N LEU A 28 3.95 -7.47 4.48
CA LEU A 28 4.69 -7.59 3.24
C LEU A 28 5.94 -6.72 3.34
N GLU A 29 7.09 -7.32 3.08
CA GLU A 29 8.38 -6.66 3.12
C GLU A 29 9.18 -7.00 1.87
N LEU A 30 9.31 -6.03 0.99
CA LEU A 30 10.14 -6.13 -0.20
C LEU A 30 11.37 -5.26 -0.02
N ASN A 31 12.54 -5.87 -0.17
CA ASN A 31 13.80 -5.18 -0.06
C ASN A 31 14.49 -5.14 -1.42
N ASP A 32 15.07 -3.99 -1.75
CA ASP A 32 15.93 -3.76 -2.91
C ASP A 32 15.32 -4.22 -4.26
N VAL A 33 14.03 -3.96 -4.46
CA VAL A 33 13.34 -4.26 -5.72
C VAL A 33 13.60 -3.13 -6.71
N PRO A 34 14.22 -3.40 -7.88
CA PRO A 34 14.42 -2.38 -8.89
C PRO A 34 13.09 -1.98 -9.52
N ASN A 35 12.83 -0.68 -9.60
CA ASN A 35 11.70 -0.12 -10.33
C ASN A 35 11.99 -0.01 -11.84
N GLN A 36 11.11 0.61 -12.61
CA GLN A 36 11.30 0.84 -14.06
C GLN A 36 12.59 1.65 -14.35
N ASP A 37 12.94 2.59 -13.49
CA ASP A 37 14.13 3.44 -13.61
C ASP A 37 15.41 2.73 -13.12
N ARG A 38 15.32 1.45 -12.73
CA ARG A 38 16.39 0.63 -12.15
C ARG A 38 16.89 1.14 -10.80
N ILE A 39 16.07 1.88 -10.09
CA ILE A 39 16.34 2.35 -8.74
C ILE A 39 15.86 1.30 -7.76
N PRO A 40 16.73 0.74 -6.89
CA PRO A 40 16.30 -0.22 -5.88
C PRO A 40 15.48 0.48 -4.80
N ILE A 41 14.28 -0.01 -4.57
CA ILE A 41 13.38 0.48 -3.52
C ILE A 41 12.97 -0.64 -2.58
N SER A 42 12.78 -0.30 -1.33
CA SER A 42 12.20 -1.18 -0.32
C SER A 42 10.81 -0.69 0.04
N VAL A 43 9.86 -1.63 0.05
CA VAL A 43 8.45 -1.33 0.30
C VAL A 43 7.94 -2.17 1.45
N HIS A 44 7.37 -1.50 2.45
CA HIS A 44 6.65 -2.15 3.55
C HIS A 44 5.15 -1.90 3.38
N ALA A 45 4.37 -2.96 3.38
CA ALA A 45 2.93 -2.89 3.25
C ALA A 45 2.24 -3.89 4.19
N ASN A 46 0.99 -3.63 4.53
CA ASN A 46 0.13 -4.56 5.25
C ASN A 46 -1.13 -4.82 4.45
N ALA A 47 -1.47 -6.07 4.29
CA ALA A 47 -2.72 -6.51 3.70
C ALA A 47 -3.59 -7.19 4.76
N THR A 48 -4.89 -6.87 4.78
CA THR A 48 -5.90 -7.62 5.53
C THR A 48 -6.67 -8.46 4.55
N CYS A 49 -6.57 -9.77 4.70
CA CYS A 49 -7.18 -10.75 3.81
C CYS A 49 -8.17 -11.63 4.58
N HIS A 50 -9.10 -12.22 3.87
CA HIS A 50 -10.00 -13.25 4.39
C HIS A 50 -10.33 -14.27 3.29
N ILE A 51 -10.77 -15.46 3.68
CA ILE A 51 -11.30 -16.43 2.73
C ILE A 51 -12.66 -15.94 2.27
N SER A 52 -12.90 -15.91 0.95
CA SER A 52 -14.15 -15.41 0.38
C SER A 52 -15.36 -16.23 0.81
N ASN A 53 -16.48 -15.52 1.05
CA ASN A 53 -17.78 -16.14 1.30
C ASN A 53 -18.51 -16.58 0.01
N LYS A 54 -17.99 -16.20 -1.17
CA LYS A 54 -18.56 -16.59 -2.45
C LYS A 54 -18.35 -18.08 -2.67
N GLU A 55 -19.40 -18.81 -3.04
CA GLU A 55 -19.39 -20.28 -3.14
C GLU A 55 -18.27 -20.80 -4.04
N GLU A 56 -18.05 -20.16 -5.19
CA GLU A 56 -17.01 -20.53 -6.15
C GLU A 56 -15.60 -20.38 -5.53
N LEU A 57 -15.31 -19.26 -4.91
CA LEU A 57 -14.02 -18.98 -4.29
C LEU A 57 -13.81 -19.81 -3.02
N LEU A 58 -14.87 -20.05 -2.27
CA LEU A 58 -14.85 -20.91 -1.09
C LEU A 58 -14.51 -22.36 -1.45
N GLN A 59 -15.00 -22.85 -2.59
CA GLN A 59 -14.64 -24.17 -3.12
C GLN A 59 -13.15 -24.26 -3.44
N VAL A 60 -12.59 -23.21 -4.09
CA VAL A 60 -11.16 -23.13 -4.38
C VAL A 60 -10.34 -23.13 -3.09
N ALA A 61 -10.72 -22.31 -2.12
CA ALA A 61 -10.06 -22.28 -0.81
C ALA A 61 -10.13 -23.63 -0.09
N ALA A 62 -11.29 -24.29 -0.13
CA ALA A 62 -11.48 -25.60 0.47
C ALA A 62 -10.60 -26.69 -0.17
N GLN A 63 -10.46 -26.68 -1.50
CA GLN A 63 -9.60 -27.63 -2.20
C GLN A 63 -8.10 -27.42 -1.87
N ARG A 64 -7.67 -26.17 -1.75
CA ARG A 64 -6.26 -25.84 -1.51
C ARG A 64 -5.88 -25.97 -0.04
N PHE A 65 -6.71 -25.45 0.85
CA PHE A 65 -6.41 -25.28 2.26
C PHE A 65 -7.26 -26.17 3.18
N GLY A 66 -8.26 -26.84 2.68
CA GLY A 66 -9.16 -27.67 3.48
C GLY A 66 -8.44 -28.80 4.22
N ARG A 67 -7.43 -29.42 3.61
CA ARG A 67 -6.59 -30.45 4.25
C ARG A 67 -5.64 -29.91 5.32
N LEU A 68 -5.32 -28.62 5.26
CA LEU A 68 -4.51 -27.93 6.25
C LEU A 68 -5.30 -27.57 7.52
N GLY A 69 -6.55 -27.95 7.54
CA GLY A 69 -7.57 -27.97 8.57
C GLY A 69 -7.41 -27.09 9.79
N GLY A 70 -8.25 -26.09 9.94
CA GLY A 70 -8.42 -25.36 11.19
C GLY A 70 -7.26 -24.39 11.52
N VAL A 71 -7.04 -24.23 12.81
CA VAL A 71 -6.05 -23.27 13.35
C VAL A 71 -4.62 -23.62 12.97
N GLU A 72 -4.29 -24.90 12.78
CA GLU A 72 -2.93 -25.36 12.48
C GLU A 72 -2.49 -25.07 11.04
N GLY A 73 -3.41 -25.01 10.09
CA GLY A 73 -3.10 -24.68 8.68
C GLY A 73 -3.05 -23.19 8.37
N ARG A 74 -3.47 -22.34 9.31
CA ARG A 74 -3.50 -20.89 9.14
C ARG A 74 -2.12 -20.25 8.86
N PRO A 75 -1.03 -20.64 9.53
CA PRO A 75 0.30 -20.11 9.22
C PRO A 75 0.74 -20.40 7.79
N GLN A 76 0.49 -21.59 7.27
CA GLN A 76 0.83 -21.98 5.90
C GLN A 76 -0.01 -21.23 4.87
N LEU A 77 -1.28 -20.99 5.16
CA LEU A 77 -2.15 -20.13 4.33
C LEU A 77 -1.60 -18.71 4.27
N ILE A 78 -1.27 -18.11 5.41
CA ILE A 78 -0.72 -16.76 5.51
C ILE A 78 0.60 -16.66 4.74
N GLU A 79 1.49 -17.63 4.88
CA GLU A 79 2.76 -17.67 4.17
C GLU A 79 2.58 -17.81 2.66
N THR A 80 1.65 -18.65 2.20
CA THR A 80 1.31 -18.80 0.77
C THR A 80 0.82 -17.48 0.20
N ILE A 81 -0.10 -16.81 0.89
CA ILE A 81 -0.64 -15.51 0.48
C ILE A 81 0.45 -14.44 0.50
N LYS A 82 1.30 -14.42 1.53
CA LYS A 82 2.43 -13.49 1.62
C LYS A 82 3.33 -13.61 0.39
N ASN A 83 3.76 -14.82 0.07
CA ASN A 83 4.66 -15.09 -1.06
C ASN A 83 4.02 -14.69 -2.40
N ALA A 84 2.73 -14.96 -2.59
CA ALA A 84 2.00 -14.56 -3.78
C ALA A 84 1.93 -13.03 -3.90
N LEU A 85 1.55 -12.33 -2.83
CA LEU A 85 1.45 -10.86 -2.81
C LEU A 85 2.81 -10.19 -3.02
N GLU A 86 3.87 -10.67 -2.37
CA GLU A 86 5.23 -10.15 -2.56
C GLU A 86 5.72 -10.35 -3.99
N GLY A 87 5.41 -11.49 -4.61
CA GLY A 87 5.72 -11.75 -6.02
C GLY A 87 5.05 -10.74 -6.97
N HIS A 88 3.75 -10.51 -6.79
CA HIS A 88 3.00 -9.54 -7.59
C HIS A 88 3.43 -8.09 -7.34
N LEU A 89 3.65 -7.70 -6.10
CA LEU A 89 4.18 -6.39 -5.76
C LEU A 89 5.52 -6.12 -6.44
N ARG A 90 6.41 -7.10 -6.49
CA ARG A 90 7.71 -6.99 -7.19
C ARG A 90 7.54 -6.71 -8.67
N ILE A 91 6.58 -7.37 -9.33
CA ILE A 91 6.28 -7.17 -10.75
C ILE A 91 5.74 -5.75 -10.97
N ILE A 92 4.80 -5.31 -10.15
CA ILE A 92 4.18 -3.99 -10.26
C ILE A 92 5.22 -2.88 -10.05
N ILE A 93 6.05 -3.00 -9.01
CA ILE A 93 7.14 -2.05 -8.74
C ILE A 93 8.09 -1.97 -9.94
N GLY A 94 8.47 -3.11 -10.52
CA GLY A 94 9.33 -3.15 -11.71
C GLY A 94 8.76 -2.49 -12.96
N GLN A 95 7.45 -2.26 -13.02
CA GLN A 95 6.75 -1.62 -14.14
C GLN A 95 6.42 -0.14 -13.92
N MET A 96 6.73 0.40 -12.75
CA MET A 96 6.39 1.78 -12.39
C MET A 96 7.64 2.63 -12.22
N ASP A 97 7.55 3.89 -12.66
CA ASP A 97 8.57 4.89 -12.42
C ASP A 97 8.53 5.41 -10.97
N MET A 98 9.62 6.01 -10.54
CA MET A 98 9.77 6.50 -9.18
C MET A 98 8.83 7.66 -8.85
N ASP A 99 8.55 8.52 -9.83
CA ASP A 99 7.63 9.65 -9.63
C ASP A 99 6.20 9.16 -9.38
N THR A 100 5.73 8.17 -10.12
CA THR A 100 4.40 7.57 -9.92
C THR A 100 4.30 6.88 -8.55
N ILE A 101 5.32 6.15 -8.14
CA ILE A 101 5.32 5.47 -6.83
C ILE A 101 5.27 6.47 -5.67
N LEU A 102 5.96 7.61 -5.78
CA LEU A 102 6.05 8.60 -4.71
C LEU A 102 4.96 9.66 -4.75
N SER A 103 4.67 10.20 -5.93
CA SER A 103 3.77 11.36 -6.10
C SER A 103 2.33 10.94 -6.32
N LYS A 104 2.08 9.75 -6.92
CA LYS A 104 0.75 9.24 -7.24
C LYS A 104 0.39 8.00 -6.42
N ARG A 105 0.51 8.11 -5.10
CA ARG A 105 0.27 6.99 -4.17
C ARG A 105 -1.08 6.31 -4.36
N ASP A 106 -2.13 7.06 -4.70
CA ASP A 106 -3.46 6.50 -4.92
C ASP A 106 -3.54 5.65 -6.19
N GLU A 107 -2.80 6.02 -7.23
CA GLU A 107 -2.70 5.24 -8.46
C GLU A 107 -1.91 3.95 -8.20
N PHE A 108 -0.80 4.06 -7.49
CA PHE A 108 0.00 2.92 -7.06
C PHE A 108 -0.83 1.95 -6.21
N ASN A 109 -1.50 2.45 -5.16
CA ASN A 109 -2.37 1.64 -4.29
C ASN A 109 -3.48 0.93 -5.08
N ARG A 110 -4.15 1.63 -6.00
CA ARG A 110 -5.22 1.03 -6.83
C ARG A 110 -4.68 -0.06 -7.73
N LYS A 111 -3.56 0.16 -8.40
CA LYS A 111 -2.94 -0.83 -9.28
C LYS A 111 -2.52 -2.07 -8.51
N VAL A 112 -1.84 -1.88 -7.38
CA VAL A 112 -1.43 -2.97 -6.49
C VAL A 112 -2.64 -3.75 -5.98
N SER A 113 -3.68 -3.05 -5.51
CA SER A 113 -4.88 -3.71 -4.97
C SER A 113 -5.62 -4.53 -6.04
N SER A 114 -5.78 -3.98 -7.25
CA SER A 114 -6.46 -4.66 -8.35
C SER A 114 -5.73 -5.92 -8.82
N GLU A 115 -4.42 -5.85 -8.99
CA GLU A 115 -3.61 -6.99 -9.40
C GLU A 115 -3.54 -8.06 -8.30
N ALA A 116 -3.33 -7.63 -7.07
CA ALA A 116 -3.29 -8.51 -5.91
C ALA A 116 -4.63 -9.20 -5.65
N GLU A 117 -5.77 -8.50 -5.85
CA GLU A 117 -7.10 -9.08 -5.74
C GLU A 117 -7.32 -10.21 -6.73
N THR A 118 -6.91 -10.01 -7.98
CA THR A 118 -7.02 -11.05 -9.02
C THR A 118 -6.26 -12.32 -8.65
N GLU A 119 -5.08 -12.19 -8.10
CA GLU A 119 -4.29 -13.36 -7.68
C GLU A 119 -4.85 -14.04 -6.43
N LEU A 120 -5.31 -13.26 -5.45
CA LEU A 120 -5.93 -13.84 -4.26
C LEU A 120 -7.24 -14.55 -4.54
N GLN A 121 -8.03 -14.09 -5.50
CA GLN A 121 -9.24 -14.79 -5.95
C GLN A 121 -8.91 -16.19 -6.50
N ARG A 122 -7.78 -16.37 -7.17
CA ARG A 122 -7.29 -17.68 -7.61
C ARG A 122 -6.93 -18.60 -6.46
N LEU A 123 -6.68 -18.05 -5.28
CA LEU A 123 -6.46 -18.78 -4.04
C LEU A 123 -7.73 -18.96 -3.20
N GLY A 124 -8.85 -18.38 -3.65
CA GLY A 124 -10.11 -18.39 -2.91
C GLY A 124 -10.18 -17.35 -1.79
N CYS A 125 -9.31 -16.35 -1.83
CA CYS A 125 -9.22 -15.29 -0.84
C CYS A 125 -9.57 -13.93 -1.44
N GLU A 126 -9.93 -12.98 -0.58
CA GLU A 126 -10.22 -11.58 -0.94
C GLU A 126 -9.39 -10.63 -0.05
N ILE A 127 -9.02 -9.49 -0.61
CA ILE A 127 -8.36 -8.41 0.12
C ILE A 127 -9.43 -7.46 0.64
N ALA A 128 -9.49 -7.28 1.96
CA ALA A 128 -10.33 -6.24 2.56
C ALA A 128 -9.66 -4.88 2.46
N ILE A 129 -8.37 -4.80 2.81
CA ILE A 129 -7.58 -3.56 2.80
C ILE A 129 -6.14 -3.91 2.46
N LEU A 130 -5.54 -3.15 1.55
CA LEU A 130 -4.11 -3.13 1.30
C LEU A 130 -3.58 -1.72 1.59
N ASN A 131 -2.61 -1.61 2.46
CA ASN A 131 -2.03 -0.33 2.86
C ASN A 131 -0.51 -0.36 2.74
N ILE A 132 0.03 0.51 1.90
CA ILE A 132 1.46 0.72 1.75
C ILE A 132 1.91 1.71 2.83
N GLN A 133 2.70 1.23 3.77
CA GLN A 133 3.15 2.00 4.93
C GLN A 133 4.33 2.88 4.59
N LYS A 134 5.35 2.31 3.97
CA LYS A 134 6.62 2.98 3.74
C LYS A 134 7.25 2.55 2.43
N VAL A 135 7.79 3.52 1.71
CA VAL A 135 8.65 3.33 0.55
C VAL A 135 10.00 3.98 0.87
N ILE A 136 11.07 3.23 0.78
CA ILE A 136 12.43 3.66 1.09
C ILE A 136 13.28 3.40 -0.15
N ASP A 137 14.09 4.37 -0.52
CA ASP A 137 15.15 4.17 -1.49
C ASP A 137 16.50 4.05 -0.78
N GLY A 138 17.29 3.03 -1.13
CA GLY A 138 18.59 2.78 -0.53
C GLY A 138 19.69 3.76 -0.94
N HIS A 139 19.45 4.60 -1.96
CA HIS A 139 20.46 5.43 -2.59
C HIS A 139 20.24 6.94 -2.43
N GLY A 140 19.25 7.36 -1.62
CA GLY A 140 18.97 8.78 -1.37
C GLY A 140 18.36 9.51 -2.57
N TYR A 141 17.75 8.81 -3.51
CA TYR A 141 17.10 9.40 -4.68
C TYR A 141 15.92 10.26 -4.28
N ILE A 142 15.11 9.80 -3.31
CA ILE A 142 13.99 10.57 -2.74
C ILE A 142 14.48 11.89 -2.14
N GLU A 143 15.60 11.86 -1.42
CA GLU A 143 16.21 13.05 -0.83
C GLU A 143 16.78 13.97 -1.91
N ALA A 144 17.42 13.40 -2.94
CA ALA A 144 17.95 14.16 -4.07
C ALA A 144 16.86 14.86 -4.89
N LEU A 145 15.70 14.22 -5.10
CA LEU A 145 14.51 14.83 -5.74
C LEU A 145 13.89 15.93 -4.88
N GLY A 146 13.93 15.80 -3.57
CA GLY A 146 13.40 16.80 -2.64
C GLY A 146 14.22 18.06 -2.52
N LYS A 147 15.54 17.99 -2.69
CA LYS A 147 16.48 19.12 -2.53
C LYS A 147 16.21 20.30 -3.48
N PRO A 148 16.07 20.12 -4.81
CA PRO A 148 15.80 21.25 -5.71
C PRO A 148 14.42 21.86 -5.45
N LYS A 149 13.41 21.08 -5.17
CA LYS A 149 12.06 21.58 -4.86
C LYS A 149 12.02 22.34 -3.54
N SER A 150 12.72 21.84 -2.52
CA SER A 150 12.87 22.54 -1.24
C SER A 150 13.65 23.85 -1.37
N ALA A 151 14.69 23.88 -2.20
CA ALA A 151 15.46 25.10 -2.49
C ALA A 151 14.61 26.15 -3.22
N GLN A 152 13.80 25.73 -4.18
CA GLN A 152 12.89 26.61 -4.91
C GLN A 152 11.80 27.19 -4.00
N VAL A 153 11.17 26.37 -3.16
CA VAL A 153 10.19 26.86 -2.18
C VAL A 153 10.80 27.87 -1.21
N LYS A 154 12.03 27.64 -0.75
CA LYS A 154 12.75 28.59 0.11
C LYS A 154 13.08 29.89 -0.62
N ALA A 155 13.50 29.82 -1.88
CA ALA A 155 13.75 31.00 -2.70
C ALA A 155 12.48 31.84 -2.93
N ASP A 156 11.37 31.18 -3.28
CA ASP A 156 10.07 31.82 -3.48
C ASP A 156 9.54 32.47 -2.19
N ALA A 157 9.73 31.82 -1.05
CA ALA A 157 9.39 32.37 0.26
C ALA A 157 10.22 33.59 0.58
N ALA A 158 11.54 33.57 0.34
CA ALA A 158 12.41 34.70 0.58
C ALA A 158 12.09 35.91 -0.33
N ILE A 159 11.72 35.67 -1.59
CA ILE A 159 11.28 36.73 -2.50
C ILE A 159 9.99 37.39 -1.97
N LYS A 160 8.99 36.59 -1.59
CA LYS A 160 7.75 37.12 -1.03
C LYS A 160 7.94 37.90 0.26
N GLU A 161 8.84 37.46 1.13
CA GLU A 161 9.19 38.14 2.37
C GLU A 161 9.90 39.48 2.08
N ALA A 162 10.82 39.50 1.12
CA ALA A 162 11.48 40.72 0.67
C ALA A 162 10.50 41.74 0.04
N GLU A 163 9.56 41.26 -0.77
CA GLU A 163 8.50 42.10 -1.34
C GLU A 163 7.58 42.69 -0.26
N ALA A 164 7.17 41.87 0.72
CA ALA A 164 6.35 42.33 1.83
C ALA A 164 7.07 43.39 2.66
N THR A 165 8.35 43.19 2.99
CA THR A 165 9.19 44.16 3.73
C THR A 165 9.36 45.45 2.94
N ARG A 166 9.57 45.35 1.63
CA ARG A 166 9.67 46.56 0.77
C ARG A 166 8.36 47.36 0.75
N LEU A 167 7.21 46.68 0.61
CA LEU A 167 5.91 47.35 0.67
C LEU A 167 5.64 48.00 2.01
N GLN A 168 6.00 47.36 3.11
CA GLN A 168 5.90 47.92 4.46
C GLN A 168 6.76 49.15 4.62
N THR A 169 8.02 49.12 4.13
CA THR A 169 8.93 50.26 4.18
C THR A 169 8.44 51.47 3.36
N ILE A 170 7.82 51.19 2.17
CA ILE A 170 7.22 52.25 1.34
C ILE A 170 6.02 52.87 2.07
N MET A 171 5.14 52.04 2.67
CA MET A 171 3.99 52.53 3.41
C MET A 171 4.38 53.38 4.62
N THR A 172 5.35 52.94 5.41
CA THR A 172 5.85 53.73 6.56
C THR A 172 6.50 55.03 6.11
N SER A 173 7.33 54.99 5.06
CA SER A 173 7.97 56.20 4.53
C SER A 173 6.94 57.21 3.96
N ASN A 174 5.89 56.78 3.34
CA ASN A 174 4.81 57.63 2.86
C ASN A 174 4.01 58.23 4.02
N ALA A 175 3.69 57.43 5.05
CA ALA A 175 3.01 57.91 6.24
C ALA A 175 3.84 58.98 7.00
N ASP A 176 5.16 58.80 7.12
CA ASP A 176 6.05 59.75 7.73
C ASP A 176 6.15 61.06 6.94
N ARG A 177 6.11 61.01 5.61
CA ARG A 177 6.07 62.20 4.75
C ARG A 177 4.78 62.99 4.88
N GLU A 178 3.64 62.29 4.97
CA GLU A 178 2.33 62.96 5.17
C GLU A 178 2.25 63.62 6.55
N ALA A 179 2.82 63.00 7.57
CA ALA A 179 2.88 63.55 8.92
C ALA A 179 3.79 64.79 9.06
N GLN A 180 4.78 64.96 8.16
CA GLN A 180 5.70 66.14 8.16
C GLN A 180 5.15 67.30 7.35
N THR A 181 4.06 67.10 6.58
CA THR A 181 3.51 68.13 5.68
C THR A 181 2.26 68.79 6.27
N GLN A 182 1.81 68.41 7.44
CA GLN A 182 0.75 69.05 8.25
C GLN A 182 1.41 69.93 9.36
#